data_382b94cab65df7054da14c77cfeb456e
#
_entry.id   382b94cab65df7054da14c77cfeb456e
#
_cell.length_a   1.000
_cell.length_b   1.000
_cell.length_c   1.000
_cell.angle_alpha   90.00
_cell.angle_beta   90.00
_cell.angle_gamma   90.00
#
_symmetry.space_group_name_H-M   'P 1'
#
loop_
_entity.id
_entity.type
_entity.pdbx_description
1 polymer ?
#
loop_
_entity_poly.entity_id
_entity_poly.type
_entity_poly.pdbx_seq_one_letter_code
_entity_poly.pdbx_strand_id
1 'polypeptide(L)' 'MNIEFIESKLDEITKELEKEVMSVLMDENLDKKQTNLHMKPLTSTKKILENALDSIKMVDKLGRDELEK' A
#
# COMPACT_ATOMS: atom_id res chain seq x y z
N MET A 1 15.39 6.50 -12.27
CA MET A 1 14.71 6.05 -11.04
C MET A 1 14.64 4.52 -11.04
N ASN A 2 14.95 3.89 -9.92
CA ASN A 2 14.87 2.43 -9.81
C ASN A 2 13.47 2.02 -9.38
N ILE A 3 12.60 1.78 -10.34
CA ILE A 3 11.19 1.45 -10.09
C ILE A 3 11.02 0.08 -9.44
N GLU A 4 11.88 -0.88 -9.78
CA GLU A 4 11.83 -2.22 -9.18
C GLU A 4 12.11 -2.18 -7.68
N PHE A 5 13.07 -1.37 -7.27
CA PHE A 5 13.40 -1.18 -5.86
C PHE A 5 12.24 -0.53 -5.10
N ILE A 6 11.67 0.53 -5.68
CA ILE A 6 10.53 1.25 -5.08
C ILE A 6 9.33 0.31 -4.93
N GLU A 7 9.01 -0.43 -5.99
CA GLU A 7 7.91 -1.40 -5.97
C GLU A 7 8.12 -2.47 -4.91
N SER A 8 9.34 -3.01 -4.80
CA SER A 8 9.69 -4.02 -3.80
C SER A 8 9.50 -3.49 -2.37
N LYS A 9 9.91 -2.25 -2.11
CA LYS A 9 9.77 -1.64 -0.78
C LYS A 9 8.30 -1.36 -0.44
N LEU A 10 7.52 -0.89 -1.40
CA LEU A 10 6.09 -0.68 -1.20
C LEU A 10 5.36 -2.00 -0.97
N ASP A 11 5.78 -3.07 -1.65
CA ASP A 11 5.23 -4.39 -1.45
C ASP A 11 5.52 -4.92 -0.04
N GLU A 12 6.73 -4.70 0.48
CA GLU A 12 7.09 -5.06 1.85
C GLU A 12 6.20 -4.31 2.86
N ILE A 13 5.98 -3.02 2.65
CA ILE A 13 5.12 -2.21 3.51
C ILE A 13 3.68 -2.72 3.45
N THR A 14 3.19 -3.03 2.26
CA THR A 14 1.84 -3.58 2.08
C THR A 14 1.67 -4.90 2.83
N LYS A 15 2.67 -5.78 2.78
CA LYS A 15 2.64 -7.04 3.53
C LYS A 15 2.60 -6.83 5.04
N GLU A 16 3.30 -5.83 5.55
CA GLU A 16 3.23 -5.48 6.97
C GLU A 16 1.84 -4.98 7.35
N LEU A 17 1.21 -4.18 6.49
CA LEU A 17 -0.18 -3.73 6.69
C LEU A 17 -1.14 -4.92 6.70
N GLU A 18 -0.95 -5.89 5.82
CA GLU A 18 -1.77 -7.10 5.77
C GLU A 18 -1.65 -7.92 7.06
N LYS A 19 -0.47 -7.99 7.65
CA LYS A 19 -0.26 -8.65 8.95
C LYS A 19 -1.03 -7.92 10.05
N GLU A 20 -1.03 -6.60 10.07
CA GLU A 20 -1.80 -5.81 11.02
C GLU A 20 -3.30 -6.03 10.84
N VAL A 21 -3.78 -6.09 9.59
CA VAL A 21 -5.18 -6.39 9.28
C VAL A 21 -5.57 -7.74 9.88
N MET A 22 -4.76 -8.77 9.65
CA MET A 22 -5.03 -10.10 10.20
C MET A 22 -5.04 -10.08 11.72
N SER A 23 -4.11 -9.37 12.35
CA SER A 23 -4.05 -9.23 13.81
C SER A 23 -5.33 -8.60 14.36
N VAL A 24 -5.85 -7.56 13.70
CA VAL A 24 -7.10 -6.91 14.11
C VAL A 24 -8.29 -7.86 13.95
N LEU A 25 -8.37 -8.56 12.81
CA LEU A 25 -9.48 -9.49 12.54
C LEU A 25 -9.50 -10.68 13.50
N MET A 26 -8.34 -11.10 13.99
CA MET A 26 -8.22 -12.24 14.89
C MET A 26 -8.28 -11.84 16.37
N ASP A 27 -8.41 -10.56 16.68
CA ASP A 27 -8.47 -10.07 18.06
C ASP A 27 -9.87 -10.26 18.63
N GLU A 28 -10.00 -11.23 19.52
CA GLU A 28 -11.28 -11.57 20.15
C GLU A 28 -11.77 -10.52 21.15
N ASN A 29 -10.89 -9.62 21.57
CA ASN A 29 -11.22 -8.57 22.53
C ASN A 29 -11.90 -7.36 21.88
N LEU A 30 -11.88 -7.29 20.55
CA LEU A 30 -12.51 -6.18 19.81
C LEU A 30 -13.92 -6.57 19.38
N ASP A 31 -14.89 -5.70 19.63
CA ASP A 31 -16.23 -5.85 19.07
C ASP A 31 -16.24 -5.40 17.60
N LYS A 32 -17.36 -5.58 16.92
CA LYS A 32 -17.49 -5.25 15.49
C LYS A 32 -17.19 -3.77 15.22
N LYS A 33 -17.65 -2.89 16.08
CA LYS A 33 -17.43 -1.44 15.92
C LYS A 33 -15.95 -1.09 16.09
N GLN A 34 -15.30 -1.65 17.11
CA GLN A 34 -13.87 -1.44 17.35
C GLN A 34 -13.02 -2.02 16.22
N THR A 35 -13.37 -3.21 15.72
CA THR A 35 -12.70 -3.82 14.58
C THR A 35 -12.76 -2.89 13.36
N ASN A 36 -13.92 -2.36 13.06
CA ASN A 36 -14.10 -1.44 11.93
C ASN A 36 -13.28 -0.16 12.10
N LEU A 37 -13.22 0.39 13.32
CA LEU A 37 -12.43 1.59 13.60
C LEU A 37 -10.94 1.35 13.44
N HIS A 38 -10.45 0.19 13.85
CA HIS A 38 -9.03 -0.17 13.68
C HIS A 38 -8.70 -0.50 12.23
N MET A 39 -9.64 -1.04 11.46
CA MET A 39 -9.43 -1.40 10.06
C MET A 39 -9.37 -0.20 9.12
N LYS A 40 -10.12 0.87 9.41
CA LYS A 40 -10.18 2.05 8.53
C LYS A 40 -8.84 2.61 8.13
N PRO A 41 -7.94 2.96 9.08
CA PRO A 41 -6.64 3.52 8.68
C PRO A 41 -5.79 2.51 7.91
N LEU A 42 -5.91 1.21 8.21
CA LEU A 42 -5.13 0.18 7.53
C LEU A 42 -5.55 0.02 6.07
N THR A 43 -6.86 -0.07 5.82
CA THR A 43 -7.39 -0.22 4.45
C THR A 43 -7.17 1.06 3.63
N SER A 44 -7.33 2.23 4.24
CA SER A 44 -7.09 3.51 3.58
C SER A 44 -5.62 3.66 3.21
N THR A 45 -4.71 3.31 4.10
CA THR A 45 -3.26 3.38 3.86
C THR A 45 -2.86 2.43 2.73
N LYS A 46 -3.39 1.21 2.73
CA LYS A 46 -3.13 0.23 1.67
C LYS A 46 -3.53 0.80 0.30
N LYS A 47 -4.70 1.39 0.22
CA LYS A 47 -5.19 1.99 -1.03
C LYS A 47 -4.33 3.15 -1.49
N ILE A 48 -3.90 4.01 -0.57
CA ILE A 48 -3.00 5.12 -0.87
C ILE A 48 -1.69 4.61 -1.44
N LEU A 49 -1.12 3.56 -0.86
CA LEU A 49 0.13 2.97 -1.33
C LEU A 49 -0.01 2.36 -2.73
N GLU A 50 -1.11 1.67 -3.00
CA GLU A 50 -1.40 1.11 -4.32
C GLU A 50 -1.52 2.21 -5.37
N ASN A 51 -2.25 3.27 -5.05
CA ASN A 51 -2.43 4.42 -5.95
C ASN A 51 -1.11 5.16 -6.16
N ALA A 52 -0.30 5.30 -5.11
CA ALA A 52 1.01 5.95 -5.19
C ALA A 52 1.94 5.16 -6.11
N LEU A 53 1.95 3.84 -6.01
CA LEU A 53 2.79 2.99 -6.87
C LEU A 53 2.37 3.14 -8.34
N ASP A 54 1.08 3.11 -8.63
CA ASP A 54 0.56 3.30 -9.99
C ASP A 54 0.97 4.66 -10.56
N SER A 55 0.88 5.71 -9.76
CA SER A 55 1.28 7.07 -10.15
C SER A 55 2.79 7.14 -10.41
N ILE A 56 3.60 6.52 -9.56
CA ILE A 56 5.06 6.49 -9.72
C ILE A 56 5.45 5.77 -11.01
N LYS A 57 4.82 4.64 -11.31
CA LYS A 57 5.05 3.90 -12.55
C LYS A 57 4.70 4.74 -13.77
N MET A 58 3.62 5.49 -13.71
CA MET A 58 3.20 6.39 -14.80
C MET A 58 4.21 7.50 -15.03
N VAL A 59 4.68 8.15 -13.96
CA VAL A 59 5.70 9.20 -14.04
C VAL A 59 7.00 8.67 -14.63
N ASP A 60 7.43 7.48 -14.20
CA ASP A 60 8.63 6.83 -14.71
C ASP A 60 8.51 6.55 -16.22
N LYS A 61 7.37 6.02 -16.66
CA LYS A 61 7.12 5.73 -18.07
C LYS A 61 7.14 6.99 -18.91
N LEU A 62 6.49 8.06 -18.47
CA LEU A 62 6.48 9.34 -19.19
C LEU A 62 7.89 9.93 -19.32
N GLY A 63 8.69 9.84 -18.26
CA GLY A 63 10.08 10.29 -18.30
C GLY A 63 10.92 9.51 -19.29
N ARG A 64 10.74 8.18 -19.36
CA ARG A 64 11.44 7.35 -20.36
C ARG A 64 11.02 7.68 -21.78
N ASP A 65 9.74 7.87 -22.00
CA ASP A 65 9.21 8.22 -23.32
C ASP A 65 9.81 9.54 -23.82
N GLU A 66 9.98 10.52 -22.95
CA GLU A 66 10.62 11.79 -23.28
C GLU A 66 12.12 11.62 -23.59
N LEU A 67 12.82 10.75 -22.84
CA LEU A 67 14.24 10.52 -23.07
C LEU A 67 14.51 9.78 -24.37
N GLU A 68 13.58 8.95 -24.83
CA GLU A 68 13.70 8.20 -26.08
C GLU A 68 13.40 9.04 -27.34
N LYS A 69 12.86 10.23 -27.17
CA LYS A 69 12.65 11.16 -28.30
C LYS A 69 13.94 11.89 -28.62
#